data_a63c3ae48a4077c250b0fa78fe619355
#
_entry.id   a63c3ae48a4077c250b0fa78fe619355
#
_cell.length_a   1.000
_cell.length_b   1.000
_cell.length_c   1.000
_cell.angle_alpha   90.00
_cell.angle_beta   90.00
_cell.angle_gamma   90.00
#
_symmetry.space_group_name_H-M   'P 1'
#
loop_
_entity.id
_entity.type
_entity.pdbx_description
1 polymer ?
#
loop_
_entity_poly.entity_id
_entity_poly.type
_entity_poly.pdbx_seq_one_letter_code
_entity_poly.pdbx_strand_id
1 'polypeptide(L)'
;AFNKTAMINYALSEGSPFLTEGKDMLISEFGKDYANYFSILSLIAEGKTTQREIDSIINKNTGSYLANLEDEYSLIKKVKPMFAKPNSRATRYCLQDNFLRFWFRFIFSNNAVLEMGKNHLLIEYVEKNYEQYSGLLLEKYFRELIAEKEEVTDVGNYWDKNGENEIDLIALNRFNKTALIGEVKRNPRKISIPALEKKGETLHKELNDYKITFKGFSLKDM
;
A
#
# COMPACT_ATOMS: atom_id res chain seq x y z
N ALA A 1 -11.77 16.59 -16.55
CA ALA A 1 -12.00 15.27 -15.95
C ALA A 1 -10.73 14.44 -16.08
N PHE A 2 -10.30 13.78 -15.02
CA PHE A 2 -9.14 12.88 -15.01
C PHE A 2 -9.39 11.71 -15.98
N ASN A 3 -8.49 11.54 -16.95
CA ASN A 3 -8.54 10.43 -17.89
C ASN A 3 -7.42 9.44 -17.59
N LYS A 4 -7.79 8.32 -16.91
CA LYS A 4 -6.87 7.24 -16.53
C LYS A 4 -6.06 6.72 -17.73
N THR A 5 -6.71 6.40 -18.83
CA THR A 5 -6.08 5.84 -20.03
C THR A 5 -5.08 6.82 -20.63
N ALA A 6 -5.44 8.10 -20.74
CA ALA A 6 -4.52 9.13 -21.25
C ALA A 6 -3.28 9.28 -20.35
N MET A 7 -3.43 9.22 -19.03
CA MET A 7 -2.33 9.29 -18.08
C MET A 7 -1.39 8.07 -18.22
N ILE A 8 -1.95 6.85 -18.28
CA ILE A 8 -1.17 5.62 -18.45
C ILE A 8 -0.40 5.66 -19.77
N ASN A 9 -1.06 6.03 -20.87
CA ASN A 9 -0.41 6.16 -22.18
C ASN A 9 0.73 7.18 -22.15
N TYR A 10 0.53 8.34 -21.52
CA TYR A 10 1.57 9.37 -21.38
C TYR A 10 2.77 8.85 -20.58
N ALA A 11 2.52 8.24 -19.43
CA ALA A 11 3.58 7.74 -18.55
C ALA A 11 4.41 6.60 -19.16
N LEU A 12 3.80 5.78 -20.02
CA LEU A 12 4.43 4.59 -20.61
C LEU A 12 4.74 4.74 -22.11
N SER A 13 4.58 5.93 -22.68
CA SER A 13 4.97 6.20 -24.09
C SER A 13 6.48 6.06 -24.26
N GLU A 14 6.90 5.75 -25.48
CA GLU A 14 8.31 5.70 -25.85
C GLU A 14 8.97 7.07 -25.57
N GLY A 15 10.16 7.04 -24.94
CA GLY A 15 10.86 8.26 -24.53
C GLY A 15 10.30 8.98 -23.31
N SER A 16 9.28 8.44 -22.64
CA SER A 16 8.77 9.03 -21.40
C SER A 16 9.84 9.01 -20.29
N PRO A 17 10.12 10.13 -19.63
CA PRO A 17 11.07 10.19 -18.52
C PRO A 17 10.68 9.28 -17.35
N PHE A 18 9.40 8.96 -17.19
CA PHE A 18 8.92 8.05 -16.16
C PHE A 18 9.48 6.63 -16.30
N LEU A 19 9.94 6.22 -17.49
CA LEU A 19 10.48 4.89 -17.71
C LEU A 19 11.87 4.71 -17.06
N THR A 20 12.70 5.74 -17.04
CA THR A 20 14.11 5.68 -16.59
C THR A 20 14.35 6.38 -15.25
N GLU A 21 13.57 7.41 -14.91
CA GLU A 21 13.79 8.28 -13.75
C GLU A 21 13.95 7.52 -12.43
N GLY A 22 13.12 6.52 -12.18
CA GLY A 22 13.20 5.71 -10.96
C GLY A 22 14.52 4.92 -10.86
N LYS A 23 15.05 4.43 -11.98
CA LYS A 23 16.32 3.70 -12.04
C LYS A 23 17.49 4.62 -11.77
N ASP A 24 17.58 5.73 -12.48
CA ASP A 24 18.73 6.63 -12.45
C ASP A 24 18.87 7.29 -11.07
N MET A 25 17.73 7.66 -10.45
CA MET A 25 17.68 8.24 -9.12
C MET A 25 18.21 7.26 -8.04
N LEU A 26 17.84 5.98 -8.11
CA LEU A 26 18.14 5.02 -7.04
C LEU A 26 19.48 4.30 -7.21
N ILE A 27 20.00 4.13 -8.43
CA ILE A 27 21.30 3.45 -8.65
C ILE A 27 22.44 4.23 -8.00
N SER A 28 22.42 5.55 -8.10
CA SER A 28 23.45 6.41 -7.47
C SER A 28 23.43 6.30 -5.94
N GLU A 29 22.26 6.16 -5.34
CA GLU A 29 22.10 6.04 -3.90
C GLU A 29 22.55 4.67 -3.36
N PHE A 30 22.14 3.59 -4.02
CA PHE A 30 22.40 2.23 -3.54
C PHE A 30 23.77 1.67 -3.89
N GLY A 31 24.48 2.31 -4.81
CA GLY A 31 25.82 1.89 -5.23
C GLY A 31 25.83 0.42 -5.74
N LYS A 32 26.81 -0.37 -5.26
CA LYS A 32 27.02 -1.76 -5.73
C LYS A 32 25.88 -2.72 -5.32
N ASP A 33 25.14 -2.41 -4.27
CA ASP A 33 24.07 -3.25 -3.72
C ASP A 33 22.70 -2.99 -4.35
N TYR A 34 22.62 -2.12 -5.36
CA TYR A 34 21.35 -1.69 -5.97
C TYR A 34 20.45 -2.87 -6.38
N ALA A 35 21.00 -3.96 -6.88
CA ALA A 35 20.24 -5.12 -7.33
C ALA A 35 19.42 -5.78 -6.18
N ASN A 36 19.99 -5.86 -4.97
CA ASN A 36 19.30 -6.37 -3.78
C ASN A 36 18.15 -5.44 -3.37
N TYR A 37 18.41 -4.13 -3.30
CA TYR A 37 17.40 -3.14 -2.95
C TYR A 37 16.24 -3.11 -3.96
N PHE A 38 16.56 -3.14 -5.25
CA PHE A 38 15.55 -3.16 -6.32
C PHE A 38 14.66 -4.39 -6.25
N SER A 39 15.26 -5.57 -6.01
CA SER A 39 14.49 -6.80 -5.83
C SER A 39 13.53 -6.71 -4.65
N ILE A 40 13.98 -6.17 -3.51
CA ILE A 40 13.14 -6.00 -2.32
C ILE A 40 12.01 -5.00 -2.58
N LEU A 41 12.32 -3.83 -3.17
CA LEU A 41 11.32 -2.80 -3.47
C LEU A 41 10.27 -3.29 -4.48
N SER A 42 10.70 -4.07 -5.48
CA SER A 42 9.81 -4.71 -6.45
C SER A 42 8.83 -5.68 -5.76
N LEU A 43 9.34 -6.55 -4.90
CA LEU A 43 8.50 -7.48 -4.14
C LEU A 43 7.49 -6.75 -3.23
N ILE A 44 7.90 -5.68 -2.56
CA ILE A 44 7.00 -4.86 -1.74
C ILE A 44 5.93 -4.19 -2.63
N ALA A 45 6.30 -3.67 -3.79
CA ALA A 45 5.37 -3.09 -4.76
C ALA A 45 4.37 -4.12 -5.31
N GLU A 46 4.78 -5.39 -5.40
CA GLU A 46 3.95 -6.52 -5.82
C GLU A 46 3.05 -7.08 -4.70
N GLY A 47 3.20 -6.58 -3.48
CA GLY A 47 2.36 -6.97 -2.34
C GLY A 47 2.99 -8.01 -1.41
N LYS A 48 4.29 -8.36 -1.58
CA LYS A 48 5.05 -9.15 -0.63
C LYS A 48 5.57 -8.23 0.48
N THR A 49 4.77 -8.06 1.51
CA THR A 49 4.96 -6.98 2.48
C THR A 49 5.59 -7.44 3.80
N THR A 50 5.76 -8.74 4.02
CA THR A 50 6.43 -9.26 5.22
C THR A 50 7.86 -9.66 4.92
N GLN A 51 8.78 -9.46 5.89
CA GLN A 51 10.16 -9.90 5.74
C GLN A 51 10.24 -11.39 5.39
N ARG A 52 9.41 -12.23 6.01
CA ARG A 52 9.41 -13.67 5.75
C ARG A 52 9.09 -14.02 4.29
N GLU A 53 8.13 -13.36 3.68
CA GLU A 53 7.81 -13.56 2.24
C GLU A 53 8.99 -13.15 1.37
N ILE A 54 9.57 -11.98 1.66
CA ILE A 54 10.71 -11.43 0.91
C ILE A 54 11.92 -12.34 1.04
N ASP A 55 12.29 -12.74 2.25
CA ASP A 55 13.40 -13.66 2.53
C ASP A 55 13.22 -14.99 1.77
N SER A 56 11.99 -15.53 1.76
CA SER A 56 11.67 -16.78 1.08
C SER A 56 11.86 -16.72 -0.43
N ILE A 57 11.54 -15.58 -1.05
CA ILE A 57 11.65 -15.40 -2.52
C ILE A 57 13.10 -15.09 -2.92
N ILE A 58 13.77 -14.22 -2.17
CA ILE A 58 15.17 -13.83 -2.45
C ILE A 58 16.15 -14.93 -2.03
N ASN A 59 15.70 -15.88 -1.21
CA ASN A 59 16.51 -16.93 -0.58
C ASN A 59 17.70 -16.37 0.24
N LYS A 60 17.46 -15.26 0.97
CA LYS A 60 18.45 -14.54 1.77
C LYS A 60 17.76 -13.80 2.91
N ASN A 61 18.45 -13.62 4.04
CA ASN A 61 17.96 -12.72 5.08
C ASN A 61 18.07 -11.27 4.61
N THR A 62 16.94 -10.57 4.51
CA THR A 62 16.84 -9.19 4.02
C THR A 62 16.72 -8.15 5.13
N GLY A 63 16.82 -8.55 6.40
CA GLY A 63 16.57 -7.67 7.54
C GLY A 63 17.40 -6.39 7.55
N SER A 64 18.71 -6.46 7.22
CA SER A 64 19.58 -5.28 7.13
C SER A 64 19.18 -4.35 5.97
N TYR A 65 18.84 -4.92 4.81
CA TYR A 65 18.38 -4.13 3.66
C TYR A 65 17.06 -3.41 3.95
N LEU A 66 16.12 -4.10 4.63
CA LEU A 66 14.85 -3.50 5.03
C LEU A 66 15.05 -2.38 6.06
N ALA A 67 15.99 -2.55 7.00
CA ALA A 67 16.34 -1.51 7.96
C ALA A 67 16.93 -0.28 7.25
N ASN A 68 17.89 -0.47 6.34
CA ASN A 68 18.48 0.63 5.58
C ASN A 68 17.43 1.35 4.70
N LEU A 69 16.55 0.59 4.04
CA LEU A 69 15.45 1.17 3.23
C LEU A 69 14.48 2.01 4.06
N GLU A 70 14.28 1.67 5.33
CA GLU A 70 13.43 2.42 6.26
C GLU A 70 14.19 3.60 6.90
N ASP A 71 15.33 3.34 7.52
CA ASP A 71 16.00 4.27 8.41
C ASP A 71 16.94 5.24 7.66
N GLU A 72 17.65 4.76 6.64
CA GLU A 72 18.65 5.55 5.91
C GLU A 72 18.03 6.20 4.66
N TYR A 73 17.32 5.40 3.82
CA TYR A 73 16.78 5.89 2.57
C TYR A 73 15.35 6.44 2.67
N SER A 74 14.63 6.14 3.74
CA SER A 74 13.23 6.55 3.94
C SER A 74 12.29 6.17 2.78
N LEU A 75 12.58 5.09 2.05
CA LEU A 75 11.79 4.64 0.90
C LEU A 75 10.63 3.73 1.29
N ILE A 76 10.76 3.03 2.41
CA ILE A 76 9.72 2.19 2.96
C ILE A 76 9.42 2.58 4.41
N LYS A 77 8.28 2.12 4.90
CA LYS A 77 7.95 2.19 6.34
C LYS A 77 7.38 0.88 6.84
N LYS A 78 7.66 0.58 8.08
CA LYS A 78 6.98 -0.48 8.83
C LYS A 78 5.60 -0.02 9.26
N VAL A 79 4.60 -0.84 8.97
CA VAL A 79 3.23 -0.65 9.42
C VAL A 79 2.86 -1.83 10.32
N LYS A 80 2.28 -1.54 11.47
CA LYS A 80 1.68 -2.55 12.38
C LYS A 80 0.17 -2.37 12.35
N PRO A 81 -0.61 -3.44 12.53
CA PRO A 81 -2.05 -3.29 12.68
C PRO A 81 -2.36 -2.50 13.95
N MET A 82 -3.46 -1.76 13.95
CA MET A 82 -3.94 -1.11 15.15
C MET A 82 -4.14 -2.16 16.26
N PHE A 83 -3.95 -1.75 17.51
CA PHE A 83 -3.98 -2.61 18.70
C PHE A 83 -2.88 -3.68 18.77
N ALA A 84 -1.92 -3.68 17.84
CA ALA A 84 -0.77 -4.58 17.95
C ALA A 84 0.03 -4.29 19.21
N LYS A 85 0.42 -5.35 19.93
CA LYS A 85 1.33 -5.23 21.07
C LYS A 85 2.68 -4.63 20.61
N PRO A 86 3.40 -3.88 21.46
CA PRO A 86 4.70 -3.28 21.11
C PRO A 86 5.67 -4.28 20.46
N ASN A 87 5.74 -5.51 20.99
CA ASN A 87 6.62 -6.57 20.49
C ASN A 87 5.99 -7.47 19.41
N SER A 88 4.87 -7.04 18.82
CA SER A 88 4.21 -7.79 17.75
C SER A 88 5.11 -7.92 16.55
N ARG A 89 5.17 -9.14 15.99
CA ARG A 89 5.83 -9.43 14.70
C ARG A 89 4.89 -9.26 13.51
N ALA A 90 3.64 -8.84 13.74
CA ALA A 90 2.68 -8.53 12.69
C ALA A 90 3.04 -7.21 12.01
N THR A 91 4.11 -7.23 11.23
CA THR A 91 4.66 -6.05 10.57
C THR A 91 4.57 -6.24 9.07
N ARG A 92 4.13 -5.20 8.37
CA ARG A 92 4.16 -5.10 6.90
C ARG A 92 5.01 -3.91 6.48
N TYR A 93 5.76 -4.05 5.38
CA TYR A 93 6.53 -2.99 4.77
C TYR A 93 5.73 -2.38 3.63
N CYS A 94 5.73 -1.06 3.55
CA CYS A 94 5.03 -0.30 2.51
C CYS A 94 5.97 0.73 1.88
N LEU A 95 5.97 0.83 0.56
CA LEU A 95 6.62 1.94 -0.15
C LEU A 95 5.95 3.26 0.24
N GLN A 96 6.74 4.26 0.58
CA GLN A 96 6.24 5.57 0.98
C GLN A 96 5.83 6.41 -0.23
N ASP A 97 6.68 6.44 -1.24
CA ASP A 97 6.48 7.20 -2.48
C ASP A 97 5.56 6.47 -3.46
N ASN A 98 4.55 7.20 -4.00
CA ASN A 98 3.56 6.61 -4.90
C ASN A 98 4.09 6.44 -6.32
N PHE A 99 5.05 7.29 -6.76
CA PHE A 99 5.71 7.12 -8.06
C PHE A 99 6.57 5.86 -8.05
N LEU A 100 7.42 5.69 -7.03
CA LEU A 100 8.26 4.49 -6.89
C LEU A 100 7.42 3.22 -6.75
N ARG A 101 6.28 3.28 -6.06
CA ARG A 101 5.34 2.15 -6.00
C ARG A 101 4.81 1.77 -7.38
N PHE A 102 4.44 2.74 -8.21
CA PHE A 102 3.99 2.52 -9.59
C PHE A 102 5.15 1.99 -10.44
N TRP A 103 6.32 2.63 -10.33
CA TRP A 103 7.51 2.31 -11.11
C TRP A 103 7.99 0.89 -10.86
N PHE A 104 8.17 0.47 -9.61
CA PHE A 104 8.57 -0.90 -9.30
C PHE A 104 7.49 -1.92 -9.69
N ARG A 105 6.21 -1.62 -9.44
CA ARG A 105 5.11 -2.53 -9.73
C ARG A 105 4.95 -2.82 -11.21
N PHE A 106 5.10 -1.81 -12.05
CA PHE A 106 4.73 -1.91 -13.46
C PHE A 106 5.91 -1.73 -14.42
N ILE A 107 6.81 -0.80 -14.18
CA ILE A 107 7.89 -0.48 -15.10
C ILE A 107 9.07 -1.41 -14.87
N PHE A 108 9.63 -1.42 -13.68
CA PHE A 108 10.79 -2.23 -13.37
C PHE A 108 10.54 -3.74 -13.54
N SER A 109 9.44 -4.24 -12.99
CA SER A 109 9.07 -5.67 -13.11
C SER A 109 8.82 -6.13 -14.56
N ASN A 110 8.66 -5.20 -15.50
CA ASN A 110 8.43 -5.49 -16.93
C ASN A 110 9.48 -4.86 -17.85
N ASN A 111 10.67 -4.55 -17.33
CA ASN A 111 11.73 -3.88 -18.09
C ASN A 111 12.08 -4.59 -19.41
N ALA A 112 12.08 -5.92 -19.43
CA ALA A 112 12.33 -6.71 -20.64
C ALA A 112 11.33 -6.40 -21.77
N VAL A 113 10.07 -6.12 -21.45
CA VAL A 113 9.04 -5.74 -22.42
C VAL A 113 9.34 -4.37 -23.02
N LEU A 114 9.81 -3.45 -22.20
CA LEU A 114 10.23 -2.10 -22.63
C LEU A 114 11.47 -2.13 -23.50
N GLU A 115 12.48 -2.94 -23.14
CA GLU A 115 13.70 -3.12 -23.94
C GLU A 115 13.41 -3.70 -25.34
N MET A 116 12.32 -4.46 -25.48
CA MET A 116 11.85 -4.95 -26.79
C MET A 116 11.05 -3.90 -27.59
N GLY A 117 10.84 -2.68 -27.05
CA GLY A 117 10.02 -1.64 -27.67
C GLY A 117 8.51 -1.95 -27.69
N LYS A 118 8.05 -2.88 -26.84
CA LYS A 118 6.65 -3.33 -26.81
C LYS A 118 5.81 -2.59 -25.76
N ASN A 119 5.93 -1.28 -25.70
CA ASN A 119 5.24 -0.44 -24.69
C ASN A 119 3.72 -0.66 -24.66
N HIS A 120 3.09 -0.94 -25.80
CA HIS A 120 1.66 -1.21 -25.88
C HIS A 120 1.23 -2.41 -24.99
N LEU A 121 2.06 -3.47 -24.91
CA LEU A 121 1.76 -4.61 -24.04
C LEU A 121 1.82 -4.23 -22.55
N LEU A 122 2.76 -3.35 -22.19
CA LEU A 122 2.83 -2.84 -20.83
C LEU A 122 1.64 -1.96 -20.50
N ILE A 123 1.20 -1.11 -21.43
CA ILE A 123 0.00 -0.28 -21.27
C ILE A 123 -1.24 -1.17 -20.98
N GLU A 124 -1.48 -2.19 -21.81
CA GLU A 124 -2.56 -3.15 -21.60
C GLU A 124 -2.49 -3.85 -20.23
N TYR A 125 -1.27 -4.27 -19.85
CA TYR A 125 -1.04 -4.90 -18.55
C TYR A 125 -1.37 -3.96 -17.39
N VAL A 126 -0.94 -2.69 -17.46
CA VAL A 126 -1.23 -1.68 -16.44
C VAL A 126 -2.73 -1.40 -16.37
N GLU A 127 -3.40 -1.20 -17.50
CA GLU A 127 -4.85 -0.96 -17.53
C GLU A 127 -5.65 -2.08 -16.87
N LYS A 128 -5.27 -3.33 -17.12
CA LYS A 128 -5.91 -4.52 -16.54
C LYS A 128 -5.70 -4.60 -15.02
N ASN A 129 -4.54 -4.20 -14.53
CA ASN A 129 -4.18 -4.33 -13.11
C ASN A 129 -4.37 -3.05 -12.29
N TYR A 130 -4.70 -1.93 -12.95
CA TYR A 130 -4.80 -0.62 -12.32
C TYR A 130 -5.83 -0.54 -11.20
N GLU A 131 -6.95 -1.25 -11.32
CA GLU A 131 -8.00 -1.23 -10.29
C GLU A 131 -7.53 -1.84 -8.99
N GLN A 132 -6.83 -2.97 -9.05
CA GLN A 132 -6.24 -3.61 -7.88
C GLN A 132 -5.16 -2.71 -7.25
N TYR A 133 -4.25 -2.21 -8.06
CA TYR A 133 -3.17 -1.31 -7.63
C TYR A 133 -3.71 -0.06 -6.93
N SER A 134 -4.65 0.62 -7.56
CA SER A 134 -5.19 1.88 -7.04
C SER A 134 -6.17 1.69 -5.88
N GLY A 135 -6.64 0.47 -5.62
CA GLY A 135 -7.41 0.15 -4.42
C GLY A 135 -6.63 0.41 -3.15
N LEU A 136 -5.37 -0.05 -3.09
CA LEU A 136 -4.48 0.19 -1.96
C LEU A 136 -4.17 1.68 -1.74
N LEU A 137 -4.04 2.44 -2.84
CA LEU A 137 -3.85 3.88 -2.76
C LEU A 137 -5.09 4.61 -2.26
N LEU A 138 -6.27 4.12 -2.63
CA LEU A 138 -7.54 4.67 -2.15
C LEU A 138 -7.71 4.47 -0.64
N GLU A 139 -7.32 3.30 -0.11
CA GLU A 139 -7.31 3.04 1.33
C GLU A 139 -6.35 4.00 2.07
N LYS A 140 -5.14 4.20 1.52
CA LYS A 140 -4.16 5.17 2.05
C LYS A 140 -4.75 6.58 2.05
N TYR A 141 -5.33 7.01 0.93
CA TYR A 141 -5.97 8.32 0.78
C TYR A 141 -7.04 8.58 1.84
N PHE A 142 -7.96 7.64 2.06
CA PHE A 142 -9.01 7.84 3.06
C PHE A 142 -8.47 7.84 4.49
N ARG A 143 -7.44 7.06 4.80
CA ARG A 143 -6.77 7.16 6.11
C ARG A 143 -6.16 8.53 6.34
N GLU A 144 -5.48 9.08 5.34
CA GLU A 144 -4.88 10.43 5.39
C GLU A 144 -5.96 11.51 5.49
N LEU A 145 -7.02 11.42 4.68
CA LEU A 145 -8.13 12.35 4.70
C LEU A 145 -8.86 12.40 6.05
N ILE A 146 -9.12 11.23 6.65
CA ILE A 146 -9.75 11.14 7.96
C ILE A 146 -8.83 11.67 9.05
N ALA A 147 -7.54 11.39 9.00
CA ALA A 147 -6.56 11.93 9.94
C ALA A 147 -6.48 13.46 9.89
N GLU A 148 -6.69 14.06 8.72
CA GLU A 148 -6.63 15.52 8.53
C GLU A 148 -7.93 16.24 8.91
N LYS A 149 -9.09 15.65 8.56
CA LYS A 149 -10.39 16.35 8.63
C LYS A 149 -11.22 16.02 9.86
N GLU A 150 -10.98 14.89 10.51
CA GLU A 150 -11.79 14.45 11.62
C GLU A 150 -11.07 14.69 12.96
N GLU A 151 -11.84 14.85 14.04
CA GLU A 151 -11.30 14.92 15.40
C GLU A 151 -10.90 13.54 15.89
N VAL A 152 -9.76 13.02 15.40
CA VAL A 152 -9.26 11.69 15.72
C VAL A 152 -7.89 11.76 16.39
N THR A 153 -7.61 10.80 17.27
CA THR A 153 -6.32 10.69 17.96
C THR A 153 -5.41 9.64 17.28
N ASP A 154 -6.03 8.67 16.63
CA ASP A 154 -5.31 7.57 15.97
C ASP A 154 -6.06 7.16 14.70
N VAL A 155 -5.30 6.91 13.63
CA VAL A 155 -5.81 6.37 12.38
C VAL A 155 -4.90 5.26 11.88
N GLY A 156 -5.48 4.15 11.45
CA GLY A 156 -4.73 3.03 10.91
C GLY A 156 -5.61 2.02 10.20
N ASN A 157 -5.09 0.85 10.05
CA ASN A 157 -5.79 -0.32 9.55
C ASN A 157 -5.55 -1.51 10.48
N TYR A 158 -6.28 -2.58 10.28
CA TYR A 158 -6.15 -3.78 11.10
C TYR A 158 -6.05 -5.02 10.22
N TRP A 159 -5.25 -5.97 10.65
CA TRP A 159 -5.22 -7.35 10.16
C TRP A 159 -4.85 -8.29 11.30
N ASP A 160 -5.44 -9.45 11.28
CA ASP A 160 -5.10 -10.51 12.22
C ASP A 160 -3.82 -11.25 11.81
N LYS A 161 -3.37 -12.17 12.66
CA LYS A 161 -2.13 -12.93 12.44
C LYS A 161 -2.13 -13.74 11.15
N ASN A 162 -3.29 -14.18 10.68
CA ASN A 162 -3.43 -15.02 9.50
C ASN A 162 -3.76 -14.19 8.24
N GLY A 163 -4.11 -12.91 8.40
CA GLY A 163 -4.57 -12.05 7.30
C GLY A 163 -6.00 -12.37 6.83
N GLU A 164 -6.76 -13.16 7.61
CA GLU A 164 -8.14 -13.53 7.26
C GLU A 164 -9.14 -12.42 7.60
N ASN A 165 -8.82 -11.62 8.61
CA ASN A 165 -9.66 -10.51 9.05
C ASN A 165 -8.92 -9.20 8.88
N GLU A 166 -9.22 -8.48 7.81
CA GLU A 166 -8.64 -7.17 7.49
C GLU A 166 -9.69 -6.08 7.50
N ILE A 167 -9.35 -4.93 8.11
CA ILE A 167 -10.17 -3.71 8.13
C ILE A 167 -9.34 -2.58 7.53
N ASP A 168 -9.85 -1.95 6.49
CA ASP A 168 -9.11 -1.00 5.65
C ASP A 168 -8.82 0.33 6.38
N LEU A 169 -9.74 0.74 7.28
CA LEU A 169 -9.64 1.98 8.04
C LEU A 169 -10.22 1.82 9.44
N ILE A 170 -9.47 2.24 10.45
CA ILE A 170 -9.95 2.46 11.82
C ILE A 170 -9.46 3.83 12.24
N ALA A 171 -10.39 4.66 12.74
CA ALA A 171 -10.05 5.96 13.30
C ALA A 171 -10.67 6.08 14.72
N LEU A 172 -9.88 6.52 15.67
CA LEU A 172 -10.26 6.59 17.07
C LEU A 172 -10.15 8.02 17.60
N ASN A 173 -11.10 8.41 18.44
CA ASN A 173 -10.89 9.48 19.38
C ASN A 173 -10.91 8.90 20.80
N ARG A 174 -9.73 8.88 21.44
CA ARG A 174 -9.57 8.28 22.79
C ARG A 174 -10.21 9.12 23.89
N PHE A 175 -10.42 10.40 23.65
CA PHE A 175 -10.97 11.32 24.68
C PHE A 175 -12.48 11.18 24.79
N ASN A 176 -13.21 11.19 23.68
CA ASN A 176 -14.67 11.04 23.66
C ASN A 176 -15.15 9.62 23.33
N LYS A 177 -14.21 8.66 23.28
CA LYS A 177 -14.51 7.23 23.11
C LYS A 177 -15.37 6.96 21.88
N THR A 178 -14.98 7.53 20.75
CA THR A 178 -15.60 7.25 19.45
C THR A 178 -14.65 6.50 18.54
N ALA A 179 -15.18 5.58 17.76
CA ALA A 179 -14.46 4.80 16.79
C ALA A 179 -15.21 4.77 15.45
N LEU A 180 -14.49 5.04 14.37
CA LEU A 180 -14.96 4.84 13.00
C LEU A 180 -14.24 3.61 12.43
N ILE A 181 -15.02 2.60 12.01
CA ILE A 181 -14.53 1.43 11.30
C ILE A 181 -14.97 1.54 9.84
N GLY A 182 -14.02 1.53 8.91
CA GLY A 182 -14.26 1.79 7.50
C GLY A 182 -13.85 0.67 6.57
N GLU A 183 -14.66 0.40 5.55
CA GLU A 183 -14.32 -0.42 4.40
C GLU A 183 -14.15 0.50 3.18
N VAL A 184 -13.06 0.35 2.45
CA VAL A 184 -12.73 1.18 1.29
C VAL A 184 -12.75 0.33 0.02
N LYS A 185 -13.60 0.67 -0.92
CA LYS A 185 -13.69 -0.02 -2.22
C LYS A 185 -13.82 0.98 -3.36
N ARG A 186 -13.16 0.72 -4.48
CA ARG A 186 -13.32 1.55 -5.68
C ARG A 186 -14.78 1.58 -6.17
N ASN A 187 -15.43 0.41 -6.18
CA ASN A 187 -16.83 0.28 -6.55
C ASN A 187 -17.70 0.24 -5.28
N PRO A 188 -18.56 1.23 -5.03
CA PRO A 188 -19.40 1.28 -3.84
C PRO A 188 -20.35 0.08 -3.71
N ARG A 189 -20.70 -0.58 -4.81
CA ARG A 189 -21.54 -1.80 -4.80
C ARG A 189 -20.84 -3.00 -4.14
N LYS A 190 -19.52 -2.95 -3.95
CA LYS A 190 -18.73 -3.99 -3.28
C LYS A 190 -18.60 -3.76 -1.77
N ILE A 191 -19.10 -2.66 -1.24
CA ILE A 191 -19.12 -2.36 0.18
C ILE A 191 -20.25 -3.12 0.84
N SER A 192 -19.94 -3.84 1.92
CA SER A 192 -20.90 -4.57 2.73
C SER A 192 -20.76 -4.18 4.20
N ILE A 193 -21.64 -3.32 4.67
CA ILE A 193 -21.65 -2.90 6.09
C ILE A 193 -21.87 -4.11 7.02
N PRO A 194 -22.79 -5.05 6.78
CA PRO A 194 -22.92 -6.23 7.63
C PRO A 194 -21.64 -7.09 7.71
N ALA A 195 -20.89 -7.22 6.61
CA ALA A 195 -19.63 -7.94 6.63
C ALA A 195 -18.57 -7.17 7.42
N LEU A 196 -18.56 -5.84 7.33
CA LEU A 196 -17.64 -4.97 8.08
C LEU A 196 -17.96 -5.02 9.59
N GLU A 197 -19.22 -5.01 9.98
CA GLU A 197 -19.66 -5.17 11.37
C GLU A 197 -19.17 -6.49 11.96
N LYS A 198 -19.32 -7.59 11.22
CA LYS A 198 -18.81 -8.91 11.63
C LYS A 198 -17.28 -8.92 11.80
N LYS A 199 -16.54 -8.23 10.94
CA LYS A 199 -15.10 -8.03 11.13
C LYS A 199 -14.80 -7.20 12.38
N GLY A 200 -15.60 -6.15 12.63
CA GLY A 200 -15.47 -5.29 13.81
C GLY A 200 -15.69 -6.01 15.14
N GLU A 201 -16.51 -7.07 15.17
CA GLU A 201 -16.72 -7.91 16.37
C GLU A 201 -15.42 -8.50 16.92
N THR A 202 -14.43 -8.75 16.06
CA THR A 202 -13.12 -9.25 16.50
C THR A 202 -12.33 -8.24 17.33
N LEU A 203 -12.71 -6.96 17.28
CA LEU A 203 -12.11 -5.86 18.06
C LEU A 203 -12.92 -5.49 19.31
N HIS A 204 -13.87 -6.33 19.70
CA HIS A 204 -14.73 -6.09 20.86
C HIS A 204 -13.93 -5.80 22.15
N LYS A 205 -12.79 -6.46 22.36
CA LYS A 205 -11.97 -6.26 23.56
C LYS A 205 -11.30 -4.91 23.59
N GLU A 206 -10.87 -4.43 22.44
CA GLU A 206 -10.15 -3.17 22.25
C GLU A 206 -11.08 -1.96 22.22
N LEU A 207 -12.35 -2.18 21.82
CA LEU A 207 -13.34 -1.13 21.58
C LEU A 207 -14.58 -1.24 22.45
N ASN A 208 -14.54 -1.98 23.56
CA ASN A 208 -15.70 -2.25 24.42
C ASN A 208 -16.35 -0.99 25.03
N ASP A 209 -15.57 0.07 25.22
CA ASP A 209 -16.01 1.36 25.78
C ASP A 209 -16.15 2.47 24.72
N TYR A 210 -16.06 2.11 23.42
CA TYR A 210 -16.18 3.06 22.32
C TYR A 210 -17.56 3.02 21.68
N LYS A 211 -18.07 4.21 21.31
CA LYS A 211 -19.22 4.33 20.41
C LYS A 211 -18.73 4.11 18.97
N ILE A 212 -19.08 2.95 18.38
CA ILE A 212 -18.59 2.54 17.08
C ILE A 212 -19.54 3.00 15.98
N THR A 213 -18.99 3.53 14.89
CA THR A 213 -19.69 3.83 13.64
C THR A 213 -19.04 3.04 12.50
N PHE A 214 -19.85 2.35 11.68
CA PHE A 214 -19.38 1.65 10.50
C PHE A 214 -19.70 2.46 9.23
N LYS A 215 -18.72 2.60 8.34
CA LYS A 215 -18.89 3.40 7.12
C LYS A 215 -18.13 2.80 5.93
N GLY A 216 -18.74 2.84 4.75
CA GLY A 216 -18.10 2.54 3.49
C GLY A 216 -17.58 3.79 2.82
N PHE A 217 -16.42 3.67 2.16
CA PHE A 217 -15.79 4.74 1.38
C PHE A 217 -15.49 4.27 -0.03
N SER A 218 -15.67 5.12 -1.01
CA SER A 218 -15.45 4.81 -2.41
C SER A 218 -14.94 6.01 -3.20
N LEU A 219 -14.65 5.85 -4.49
CA LEU A 219 -14.30 6.97 -5.39
C LEU A 219 -15.35 8.09 -5.45
N LYS A 220 -16.58 7.83 -5.00
CA LYS A 220 -17.64 8.86 -4.97
C LYS A 220 -17.52 9.79 -3.76
N ASP A 221 -16.73 9.40 -2.78
CA ASP A 221 -16.56 10.13 -1.50
C ASP A 221 -15.25 10.94 -1.48
N MET A 222 -14.54 11.00 -2.64
CA MET A 222 -13.32 11.80 -2.84
C MET A 222 -13.59 13.28 -3.08
#